data_77c9ab4637c02303fe8f6a299c183365
#
_entry.id   77c9ab4637c02303fe8f6a299c183365
#
_cell.length_a   1.000
_cell.length_b   1.000
_cell.length_c   1.000
_cell.angle_alpha   90.00
_cell.angle_beta   90.00
_cell.angle_gamma   90.00
#
_symmetry.space_group_name_H-M   'P 1'
#
loop_
_entity.id
_entity.type
_entity.pdbx_description
1 polymer ?
#
loop_
_entity_poly.entity_id
_entity_poly.type
_entity_poly.pdbx_seq_one_letter_code
_entity_poly.pdbx_strand_id
1 'polypeptide(L)'
;MSVPAALRTVTVIVAVVLATLGLTTAAQAATINYVALGDSYSSGVGAGSYIDSSSCKRSSKAYPSLYASSSGASLSFQACSGAKTSDVLNNQVGALSASTTLVSISVGGNDAGFSSVMQDCILGGDSGCKTAIANATDYVDTTLPGLLDTVYRTIRSKAPNAKVVVLGYPHFYKIGGSCSVGLSDTSRGYINGGADALDTVIEKEAANAGFTFADVRPAFTGHEICSGSAWLHSVTWPVDESYHPTAAGQASGYYPTFTAAL
;
A
#
# COMPACT_ATOMS: atom_id res chain seq x y z
N MET A 1 79.05 65.13 28.68
CA MET A 1 78.37 64.12 29.51
C MET A 1 77.17 63.64 28.69
N SER A 2 77.31 62.50 28.08
CA SER A 2 76.40 61.98 27.09
C SER A 2 75.38 61.04 27.76
N VAL A 3 74.09 61.21 27.42
CA VAL A 3 73.00 60.32 27.87
C VAL A 3 72.61 59.48 26.62
N PRO A 4 72.59 58.19 26.74
CA PRO A 4 72.16 57.33 25.60
C PRO A 4 70.65 57.22 25.52
N ALA A 5 70.13 57.32 24.29
CA ALA A 5 68.77 57.15 23.96
C ALA A 5 68.39 55.65 23.96
N ALA A 6 67.36 55.29 24.71
CA ALA A 6 66.80 53.95 24.72
C ALA A 6 65.82 53.78 23.55
N LEU A 7 66.13 52.87 22.61
CA LEU A 7 65.27 52.46 21.51
C LEU A 7 64.17 51.50 21.99
N ARG A 8 62.92 51.91 22.00
CA ARG A 8 61.79 51.10 22.33
C ARG A 8 61.30 50.40 21.06
N THR A 9 61.54 49.12 21.00
CA THR A 9 61.01 48.27 19.94
C THR A 9 59.52 47.95 20.21
N VAL A 10 58.64 48.45 19.42
CA VAL A 10 57.21 48.13 19.49
C VAL A 10 56.95 46.84 18.62
N THR A 11 56.69 45.71 19.28
CA THR A 11 56.31 44.48 18.58
C THR A 11 54.79 44.49 18.32
N VAL A 12 54.42 44.63 17.04
CA VAL A 12 53.02 44.54 16.61
C VAL A 12 52.71 43.06 16.41
N ILE A 13 51.89 42.50 17.27
CA ILE A 13 51.33 41.14 17.13
C ILE A 13 50.08 41.25 16.22
N VAL A 14 50.20 40.82 14.95
CA VAL A 14 49.06 40.68 14.04
C VAL A 14 48.38 39.32 14.36
N ALA A 15 47.24 39.32 15.05
CA ALA A 15 46.43 38.16 15.25
C ALA A 15 45.59 37.89 13.95
N VAL A 16 45.98 36.90 13.19
CA VAL A 16 45.20 36.42 12.03
C VAL A 16 44.10 35.53 12.60
N VAL A 17 42.86 36.03 12.68
CA VAL A 17 41.64 35.25 12.98
C VAL A 17 41.24 34.56 11.68
N LEU A 18 41.58 33.27 11.55
CA LEU A 18 41.02 32.39 10.51
C LEU A 18 39.58 32.10 10.88
N ALA A 19 38.62 32.83 10.28
CA ALA A 19 37.22 32.50 10.30
C ALA A 19 37.02 31.29 9.39
N THR A 20 36.97 30.07 9.96
CA THR A 20 36.49 28.86 9.28
C THR A 20 35.00 29.00 9.12
N LEU A 21 34.53 29.49 7.95
CA LEU A 21 33.17 29.37 7.48
C LEU A 21 32.90 27.88 7.25
N GLY A 22 32.33 27.21 8.26
CA GLY A 22 31.80 25.88 8.13
C GLY A 22 30.64 25.93 7.15
N LEU A 23 30.89 25.53 5.88
CA LEU A 23 29.84 25.23 4.92
C LEU A 23 29.10 23.99 5.44
N THR A 24 28.05 24.22 6.23
CA THR A 24 27.06 23.17 6.49
C THR A 24 26.32 22.92 5.17
N THR A 25 26.79 21.95 4.41
CA THR A 25 25.97 21.38 3.32
C THR A 25 24.74 20.78 4.00
N ALA A 26 23.60 21.45 3.90
CA ALA A 26 22.34 20.84 4.23
C ALA A 26 22.23 19.57 3.40
N ALA A 27 22.28 18.40 4.04
CA ALA A 27 22.02 17.14 3.37
C ALA A 27 20.61 17.24 2.78
N GLN A 28 20.52 17.38 1.47
CA GLN A 28 19.25 17.38 0.77
C GLN A 28 18.64 16.00 0.97
N ALA A 29 17.49 15.92 1.64
CA ALA A 29 16.80 14.67 1.82
C ALA A 29 16.63 14.02 0.43
N ALA A 30 17.07 12.77 0.30
CA ALA A 30 16.99 12.07 -0.99
C ALA A 30 15.52 12.02 -1.41
N THR A 31 15.24 12.39 -2.65
CA THR A 31 13.88 12.34 -3.20
C THR A 31 13.38 10.89 -3.20
N ILE A 32 12.22 10.65 -2.58
CA ILE A 32 11.58 9.34 -2.61
C ILE A 32 10.93 9.16 -3.99
N ASN A 33 11.48 8.27 -4.81
CA ASN A 33 10.90 7.86 -6.07
C ASN A 33 9.96 6.68 -5.81
N TYR A 34 8.68 6.95 -5.69
CA TYR A 34 7.64 6.01 -5.28
C TYR A 34 6.83 5.52 -6.47
N VAL A 35 6.73 4.19 -6.64
CA VAL A 35 5.85 3.54 -7.62
C VAL A 35 4.80 2.73 -6.87
N ALA A 36 3.52 3.10 -7.05
CA ALA A 36 2.39 2.37 -6.49
C ALA A 36 1.78 1.47 -7.57
N LEU A 37 1.90 0.16 -7.37
CA LEU A 37 1.37 -0.89 -8.20
C LEU A 37 0.12 -1.50 -7.57
N GLY A 38 -0.58 -2.35 -8.31
CA GLY A 38 -1.59 -3.22 -7.76
C GLY A 38 -2.97 -3.04 -8.35
N ASP A 39 -3.95 -3.46 -7.57
CA ASP A 39 -5.37 -3.54 -7.95
C ASP A 39 -6.20 -2.34 -7.45
N SER A 40 -7.50 -2.56 -7.29
CA SER A 40 -8.48 -1.55 -6.84
C SER A 40 -8.25 -1.05 -5.42
N TYR A 41 -7.66 -1.87 -4.52
CA TYR A 41 -7.37 -1.45 -3.15
C TYR A 41 -6.20 -0.46 -3.11
N SER A 42 -5.19 -0.68 -3.96
CA SER A 42 -4.10 0.28 -4.15
C SER A 42 -4.53 1.50 -4.96
N SER A 43 -5.38 1.35 -5.98
CA SER A 43 -5.85 2.50 -6.78
C SER A 43 -6.83 3.39 -6.01
N GLY A 44 -7.50 2.86 -4.98
CA GLY A 44 -8.42 3.60 -4.13
C GLY A 44 -9.85 3.66 -4.66
N VAL A 45 -10.30 2.58 -5.33
CA VAL A 45 -11.73 2.39 -5.65
C VAL A 45 -12.55 2.52 -4.37
N GLY A 46 -13.70 3.17 -4.45
CA GLY A 46 -14.55 3.45 -3.29
C GLY A 46 -14.20 4.71 -2.49
N ALA A 47 -12.99 5.26 -2.64
CA ALA A 47 -12.59 6.46 -1.91
C ALA A 47 -13.08 7.77 -2.56
N GLY A 48 -13.62 7.70 -3.78
CA GLY A 48 -14.02 8.87 -4.58
C GLY A 48 -12.83 9.73 -5.01
N SER A 49 -13.10 10.94 -5.48
CA SER A 49 -12.04 11.90 -5.89
C SER A 49 -11.01 11.31 -6.86
N TYR A 50 -11.51 10.64 -7.90
CA TYR A 50 -10.66 10.03 -8.93
C TYR A 50 -9.91 11.10 -9.72
N ILE A 51 -8.60 10.87 -9.93
CA ILE A 51 -7.68 11.86 -10.52
C ILE A 51 -7.68 11.85 -12.04
N ASP A 52 -8.25 10.83 -12.63
CA ASP A 52 -8.38 10.70 -14.08
C ASP A 52 -9.72 10.01 -14.45
N SER A 53 -10.08 10.07 -15.72
CA SER A 53 -11.28 9.43 -16.27
C SER A 53 -11.03 7.98 -16.71
N SER A 54 -9.86 7.40 -16.37
CA SER A 54 -9.54 6.02 -16.73
C SER A 54 -10.36 5.02 -15.91
N SER A 55 -10.53 3.81 -16.46
CA SER A 55 -11.15 2.70 -15.73
C SER A 55 -10.36 2.23 -14.53
N CYS A 56 -9.11 2.70 -14.38
CA CYS A 56 -8.28 2.36 -13.22
C CYS A 56 -8.76 2.94 -11.90
N LYS A 57 -9.59 4.01 -11.93
CA LYS A 57 -10.16 4.65 -10.74
C LYS A 57 -9.12 5.01 -9.68
N ARG A 58 -7.99 5.59 -10.10
CA ARG A 58 -6.97 6.09 -9.16
C ARG A 58 -7.51 7.29 -8.41
N SER A 59 -7.45 7.24 -7.08
CA SER A 59 -8.01 8.27 -6.19
C SER A 59 -6.92 9.14 -5.56
N SER A 60 -7.18 10.45 -5.47
CA SER A 60 -6.37 11.36 -4.66
C SER A 60 -6.47 11.06 -3.16
N LYS A 61 -7.47 10.26 -2.75
CA LYS A 61 -7.68 9.81 -1.37
C LYS A 61 -7.14 8.39 -1.11
N ALA A 62 -6.56 7.72 -2.12
CA ALA A 62 -5.90 6.44 -1.94
C ALA A 62 -4.61 6.59 -1.13
N TYR A 63 -4.23 5.58 -0.35
CA TYR A 63 -3.04 5.61 0.51
C TYR A 63 -1.76 6.03 -0.22
N PRO A 64 -1.53 5.66 -1.51
CA PRO A 64 -0.34 6.11 -2.22
C PRO A 64 -0.33 7.63 -2.44
N SER A 65 -1.48 8.21 -2.79
CA SER A 65 -1.62 9.65 -2.98
C SER A 65 -1.47 10.41 -1.67
N LEU A 66 -2.04 9.89 -0.58
CA LEU A 66 -1.91 10.47 0.77
C LEU A 66 -0.45 10.47 1.22
N TYR A 67 0.26 9.36 1.01
CA TYR A 67 1.67 9.28 1.35
C TYR A 67 2.53 10.24 0.51
N ALA A 68 2.32 10.28 -0.79
CA ALA A 68 3.06 11.20 -1.66
C ALA A 68 2.85 12.66 -1.26
N SER A 69 1.61 13.02 -0.93
CA SER A 69 1.27 14.39 -0.48
C SER A 69 1.94 14.75 0.86
N SER A 70 2.02 13.80 1.80
CA SER A 70 2.57 14.05 3.14
C SER A 70 4.09 14.03 3.18
N SER A 71 4.72 13.17 2.38
CA SER A 71 6.17 12.95 2.38
C SER A 71 6.93 13.77 1.33
N GLY A 72 6.23 14.35 0.35
CA GLY A 72 6.85 14.97 -0.82
C GLY A 72 7.44 13.96 -1.82
N ALA A 73 7.05 12.68 -1.74
CA ALA A 73 7.52 11.66 -2.66
C ALA A 73 7.03 11.91 -4.10
N SER A 74 7.90 11.64 -5.07
CA SER A 74 7.53 11.63 -6.49
C SER A 74 6.79 10.33 -6.81
N LEU A 75 5.46 10.39 -6.94
CA LEU A 75 4.58 9.25 -7.14
C LEU A 75 4.37 8.93 -8.61
N SER A 76 4.71 7.69 -9.00
CA SER A 76 4.25 7.05 -10.23
C SER A 76 3.10 6.09 -9.88
N PHE A 77 1.86 6.51 -10.13
CA PHE A 77 0.66 5.81 -9.70
C PHE A 77 0.16 4.87 -10.80
N GLN A 78 0.49 3.58 -10.72
CA GLN A 78 0.23 2.58 -11.74
C GLN A 78 -0.92 1.63 -11.39
N ALA A 79 -1.30 1.54 -10.11
CA ALA A 79 -2.39 0.65 -9.67
C ALA A 79 -3.67 0.87 -10.48
N CYS A 80 -4.40 -0.21 -10.75
CA CYS A 80 -5.58 -0.16 -11.61
C CYS A 80 -6.69 -1.08 -11.11
N SER A 81 -7.91 -0.58 -11.08
CA SER A 81 -9.11 -1.36 -10.72
C SER A 81 -9.17 -2.66 -11.51
N GLY A 82 -9.44 -3.78 -10.82
CA GLY A 82 -9.57 -5.11 -11.44
C GLY A 82 -8.26 -5.79 -11.83
N ALA A 83 -7.10 -5.16 -11.60
CA ALA A 83 -5.82 -5.73 -12.02
C ALA A 83 -5.53 -7.07 -11.33
N LYS A 84 -5.10 -8.02 -12.15
CA LYS A 84 -4.54 -9.31 -11.75
C LYS A 84 -3.01 -9.26 -11.77
N THR A 85 -2.37 -10.31 -11.31
CA THR A 85 -0.90 -10.46 -11.38
C THR A 85 -0.37 -10.29 -12.81
N SER A 86 -1.09 -10.82 -13.81
CA SER A 86 -0.77 -10.65 -15.23
C SER A 86 -0.84 -9.19 -15.69
N ASP A 87 -1.80 -8.41 -15.18
CA ASP A 87 -1.95 -7.00 -15.53
C ASP A 87 -0.83 -6.15 -14.91
N VAL A 88 -0.43 -6.48 -13.69
CA VAL A 88 0.74 -5.85 -13.06
C VAL A 88 1.98 -6.06 -13.91
N LEU A 89 2.24 -7.30 -14.35
CA LEU A 89 3.39 -7.63 -15.20
C LEU A 89 3.36 -6.92 -16.55
N ASN A 90 2.20 -6.88 -17.20
CA ASN A 90 2.08 -6.37 -18.57
C ASN A 90 1.99 -4.84 -18.63
N ASN A 91 1.36 -4.21 -17.62
CA ASN A 91 0.92 -2.82 -17.73
C ASN A 91 1.50 -1.89 -16.66
N GLN A 92 2.05 -2.42 -15.55
CA GLN A 92 2.43 -1.57 -14.42
C GLN A 92 3.94 -1.58 -14.14
N VAL A 93 4.60 -2.75 -14.18
CA VAL A 93 6.04 -2.87 -13.85
C VAL A 93 6.97 -2.12 -14.80
N GLY A 94 6.46 -1.63 -15.92
CA GLY A 94 7.20 -0.77 -16.85
C GLY A 94 7.60 0.58 -16.24
N ALA A 95 6.92 1.03 -15.19
CA ALA A 95 7.23 2.25 -14.46
C ALA A 95 8.41 2.12 -13.47
N LEU A 96 8.82 0.89 -13.17
CA LEU A 96 9.94 0.62 -12.26
C LEU A 96 11.29 0.85 -12.94
N SER A 97 12.27 1.31 -12.17
CA SER A 97 13.64 1.48 -12.61
C SER A 97 14.62 1.34 -11.44
N ALA A 98 15.91 1.32 -11.73
CA ALA A 98 16.95 1.28 -10.68
C ALA A 98 16.94 2.52 -9.76
N SER A 99 16.32 3.63 -10.20
CA SER A 99 16.13 4.83 -9.38
C SER A 99 14.87 4.79 -8.50
N THR A 100 14.01 3.78 -8.64
CA THR A 100 12.85 3.58 -7.76
C THR A 100 13.34 3.24 -6.35
N THR A 101 12.89 4.00 -5.34
CA THR A 101 13.30 3.81 -3.95
C THR A 101 12.22 3.19 -3.08
N LEU A 102 10.95 3.32 -3.48
CA LEU A 102 9.80 2.79 -2.77
C LEU A 102 8.80 2.18 -3.74
N VAL A 103 8.28 1.01 -3.38
CA VAL A 103 7.19 0.34 -4.11
C VAL A 103 6.13 -0.11 -3.12
N SER A 104 4.86 0.09 -3.44
CA SER A 104 3.76 -0.58 -2.76
C SER A 104 2.92 -1.37 -3.76
N ILE A 105 2.28 -2.45 -3.29
CA ILE A 105 1.42 -3.29 -4.12
C ILE A 105 0.38 -4.04 -3.27
N SER A 106 -0.87 -4.08 -3.76
CA SER A 106 -1.89 -5.07 -3.40
C SER A 106 -2.28 -5.82 -4.66
N VAL A 107 -2.26 -7.16 -4.65
CA VAL A 107 -2.64 -7.98 -5.82
C VAL A 107 -2.92 -9.42 -5.40
N GLY A 108 -3.79 -10.11 -6.12
CA GLY A 108 -4.11 -11.52 -5.92
C GLY A 108 -5.60 -11.78 -5.72
N GLY A 109 -6.35 -10.83 -5.16
CA GLY A 109 -7.79 -10.98 -4.96
C GLY A 109 -8.57 -11.18 -6.25
N ASN A 110 -8.21 -10.46 -7.32
CA ASN A 110 -8.84 -10.62 -8.63
C ASN A 110 -8.41 -11.92 -9.34
N ASP A 111 -7.20 -12.40 -9.10
CA ASP A 111 -6.74 -13.71 -9.59
C ASP A 111 -7.58 -14.83 -8.98
N ALA A 112 -7.89 -14.75 -7.68
CA ALA A 112 -8.76 -15.67 -6.97
C ALA A 112 -10.26 -15.52 -7.28
N GLY A 113 -10.64 -14.58 -8.17
CA GLY A 113 -12.02 -14.40 -8.62
C GLY A 113 -12.93 -13.70 -7.62
N PHE A 114 -12.41 -12.74 -6.84
CA PHE A 114 -13.14 -12.04 -5.77
C PHE A 114 -14.59 -11.64 -6.15
N SER A 115 -14.79 -11.00 -7.31
CA SER A 115 -16.13 -10.53 -7.72
C SER A 115 -17.13 -11.68 -7.93
N SER A 116 -16.73 -12.79 -8.54
CA SER A 116 -17.59 -13.96 -8.72
C SER A 116 -17.89 -14.67 -7.41
N VAL A 117 -16.87 -14.79 -6.53
CA VAL A 117 -17.04 -15.34 -5.19
C VAL A 117 -18.09 -14.56 -4.39
N MET A 118 -18.04 -13.23 -4.44
CA MET A 118 -19.02 -12.38 -3.73
C MET A 118 -20.42 -12.55 -4.32
N GLN A 119 -20.58 -12.67 -5.66
CA GLN A 119 -21.87 -12.96 -6.28
C GLN A 119 -22.42 -14.31 -5.84
N ASP A 120 -21.58 -15.35 -5.85
CA ASP A 120 -21.99 -16.69 -5.41
C ASP A 120 -22.39 -16.72 -3.93
N CYS A 121 -21.69 -15.96 -3.07
CA CYS A 121 -22.08 -15.80 -1.67
C CYS A 121 -23.44 -15.12 -1.52
N ILE A 122 -23.71 -14.06 -2.32
CA ILE A 122 -24.97 -13.30 -2.23
C ILE A 122 -26.15 -14.12 -2.77
N LEU A 123 -25.96 -14.82 -3.90
CA LEU A 123 -27.04 -15.51 -4.62
C LEU A 123 -27.22 -16.96 -4.17
N GLY A 124 -26.16 -17.63 -3.76
CA GLY A 124 -26.13 -19.05 -3.44
C GLY A 124 -26.35 -19.39 -1.97
N GLY A 125 -26.52 -18.37 -1.10
CA GLY A 125 -26.64 -18.55 0.35
C GLY A 125 -25.42 -19.23 0.96
N ASP A 126 -25.54 -19.77 2.18
CA ASP A 126 -24.41 -20.33 2.93
C ASP A 126 -23.71 -21.48 2.20
N SER A 127 -24.45 -22.34 1.52
CA SER A 127 -23.90 -23.48 0.77
C SER A 127 -23.13 -23.03 -0.47
N GLY A 128 -23.70 -22.10 -1.24
CA GLY A 128 -23.05 -21.52 -2.42
C GLY A 128 -21.79 -20.75 -2.02
N CYS A 129 -21.88 -19.93 -0.97
CA CYS A 129 -20.75 -19.17 -0.45
C CYS A 129 -19.63 -20.10 0.03
N LYS A 130 -19.94 -21.15 0.80
CA LYS A 130 -18.95 -22.16 1.22
C LYS A 130 -18.21 -22.77 0.05
N THR A 131 -18.93 -23.16 -1.01
CA THR A 131 -18.33 -23.77 -2.18
C THR A 131 -17.45 -22.78 -2.95
N ALA A 132 -17.95 -21.55 -3.17
CA ALA A 132 -17.18 -20.52 -3.85
C ALA A 132 -15.88 -20.14 -3.12
N ILE A 133 -15.95 -19.98 -1.80
CA ILE A 133 -14.76 -19.70 -0.98
C ILE A 133 -13.80 -20.89 -0.99
N ALA A 134 -14.28 -22.14 -0.89
CA ALA A 134 -13.40 -23.31 -0.95
C ALA A 134 -12.64 -23.38 -2.27
N ASN A 135 -13.30 -23.15 -3.39
CA ASN A 135 -12.66 -23.13 -4.71
C ASN A 135 -11.64 -22.00 -4.85
N ALA A 136 -11.98 -20.80 -4.33
CA ALA A 136 -11.05 -19.67 -4.34
C ALA A 136 -9.84 -19.93 -3.47
N THR A 137 -10.02 -20.55 -2.27
CA THR A 137 -8.92 -20.92 -1.38
C THR A 137 -8.01 -21.97 -2.01
N ASP A 138 -8.56 -22.97 -2.68
CA ASP A 138 -7.76 -23.95 -3.45
C ASP A 138 -6.87 -23.27 -4.51
N TYR A 139 -7.43 -22.31 -5.25
CA TYR A 139 -6.65 -21.51 -6.19
C TYR A 139 -5.58 -20.68 -5.51
N VAL A 140 -5.90 -20.05 -4.38
CA VAL A 140 -4.97 -19.25 -3.56
C VAL A 140 -3.81 -20.10 -3.06
N ASP A 141 -4.07 -21.33 -2.63
CA ASP A 141 -3.05 -22.23 -2.08
C ASP A 141 -2.16 -22.88 -3.17
N THR A 142 -2.74 -23.18 -4.34
CA THR A 142 -2.07 -24.01 -5.35
C THR A 142 -1.52 -23.22 -6.52
N THR A 143 -2.17 -22.14 -6.95
CA THR A 143 -1.85 -21.41 -8.18
C THR A 143 -1.24 -20.03 -7.91
N LEU A 144 -1.82 -19.27 -6.98
CA LEU A 144 -1.43 -17.90 -6.71
C LEU A 144 0.04 -17.74 -6.27
N PRO A 145 0.67 -18.66 -5.49
CA PRO A 145 2.06 -18.50 -5.06
C PRO A 145 3.04 -18.30 -6.23
N GLY A 146 2.91 -19.11 -7.29
CA GLY A 146 3.78 -18.99 -8.46
C GLY A 146 3.59 -17.70 -9.25
N LEU A 147 2.36 -17.15 -9.24
CA LEU A 147 2.03 -15.89 -9.88
C LEU A 147 2.62 -14.71 -9.10
N LEU A 148 2.49 -14.70 -7.77
CA LEU A 148 3.07 -13.68 -6.88
C LEU A 148 4.60 -13.71 -6.93
N ASP A 149 5.22 -14.87 -6.88
CA ASP A 149 6.67 -15.01 -7.01
C ASP A 149 7.19 -14.38 -8.32
N THR A 150 6.49 -14.60 -9.43
CA THR A 150 6.83 -13.98 -10.72
C THR A 150 6.74 -12.45 -10.68
N VAL A 151 5.67 -11.89 -10.10
CA VAL A 151 5.50 -10.44 -9.91
C VAL A 151 6.62 -9.88 -9.03
N TYR A 152 6.88 -10.50 -7.88
CA TYR A 152 7.82 -9.98 -6.89
C TYR A 152 9.28 -10.05 -7.38
N ARG A 153 9.67 -11.12 -8.07
CA ARG A 153 10.97 -11.18 -8.75
C ARG A 153 11.12 -10.11 -9.81
N THR A 154 10.06 -9.85 -10.58
CA THR A 154 10.08 -8.79 -11.60
C THR A 154 10.25 -7.42 -10.96
N ILE A 155 9.54 -7.12 -9.86
CA ILE A 155 9.72 -5.89 -9.09
C ILE A 155 11.17 -5.78 -8.60
N ARG A 156 11.72 -6.82 -7.97
CA ARG A 156 13.10 -6.82 -7.45
C ARG A 156 14.13 -6.63 -8.56
N SER A 157 13.93 -7.26 -9.72
CA SER A 157 14.83 -7.14 -10.88
C SER A 157 14.86 -5.72 -11.44
N LYS A 158 13.71 -5.04 -11.52
CA LYS A 158 13.59 -3.68 -12.09
C LYS A 158 13.96 -2.59 -11.10
N ALA A 159 13.67 -2.80 -9.80
CA ALA A 159 13.93 -1.87 -8.71
C ALA A 159 14.75 -2.54 -7.60
N PRO A 160 16.03 -2.88 -7.85
CA PRO A 160 16.83 -3.76 -6.97
C PRO A 160 17.03 -3.18 -5.57
N ASN A 161 17.02 -1.86 -5.42
CA ASN A 161 17.30 -1.17 -4.15
C ASN A 161 16.01 -0.62 -3.49
N ALA A 162 14.84 -0.83 -4.09
CA ALA A 162 13.61 -0.30 -3.54
C ALA A 162 13.21 -1.03 -2.24
N LYS A 163 12.73 -0.26 -1.26
CA LYS A 163 11.87 -0.79 -0.20
C LYS A 163 10.55 -1.19 -0.85
N VAL A 164 10.10 -2.42 -0.65
CA VAL A 164 8.84 -2.92 -1.19
C VAL A 164 7.91 -3.30 -0.05
N VAL A 165 6.71 -2.72 -0.05
CA VAL A 165 5.64 -3.01 0.90
C VAL A 165 4.48 -3.65 0.15
N VAL A 166 4.12 -4.86 0.55
CA VAL A 166 2.97 -5.61 0.05
C VAL A 166 1.84 -5.45 1.05
N LEU A 167 0.69 -4.95 0.62
CA LEU A 167 -0.46 -4.74 1.50
C LEU A 167 -1.48 -5.87 1.30
N GLY A 168 -2.00 -6.37 2.43
CA GLY A 168 -3.08 -7.34 2.47
C GLY A 168 -4.46 -6.72 2.29
N TYR A 169 -5.48 -7.55 2.50
CA TYR A 169 -6.89 -7.20 2.41
C TYR A 169 -7.54 -7.28 3.80
N PRO A 170 -8.51 -6.41 4.13
CA PRO A 170 -9.16 -6.43 5.43
C PRO A 170 -10.18 -7.57 5.55
N HIS A 171 -10.60 -7.91 6.77
CA HIS A 171 -11.86 -8.61 6.95
C HIS A 171 -13.00 -7.75 6.40
N PHE A 172 -13.89 -8.39 5.64
CA PHE A 172 -14.99 -7.68 4.99
C PHE A 172 -16.15 -7.42 5.94
N TYR A 173 -16.50 -8.39 6.78
CA TYR A 173 -17.71 -8.36 7.58
C TYR A 173 -17.46 -8.51 9.07
N LYS A 174 -18.16 -7.71 9.85
CA LYS A 174 -18.29 -7.96 11.29
C LYS A 174 -19.24 -9.12 11.53
N ILE A 175 -18.76 -10.17 12.21
CA ILE A 175 -19.59 -11.26 12.68
C ILE A 175 -20.45 -10.76 13.83
N GLY A 176 -21.76 -11.11 13.84
CA GLY A 176 -22.72 -10.55 14.79
C GLY A 176 -23.01 -9.06 14.60
N GLY A 177 -22.64 -8.49 13.46
CA GLY A 177 -22.85 -7.08 13.17
C GLY A 177 -24.29 -6.72 12.83
N SER A 178 -24.61 -5.42 12.86
CA SER A 178 -25.97 -4.86 12.88
C SER A 178 -26.67 -4.76 11.51
N CYS A 179 -26.11 -5.34 10.41
CA CYS A 179 -26.84 -5.35 9.14
C CYS A 179 -28.12 -6.20 9.24
N SER A 180 -29.25 -5.56 9.02
CA SER A 180 -30.57 -6.23 9.05
C SER A 180 -30.88 -7.02 7.78
N VAL A 181 -30.13 -6.82 6.70
CA VAL A 181 -30.30 -7.46 5.39
C VAL A 181 -28.94 -7.86 4.84
N GLY A 182 -28.88 -8.98 4.12
CA GLY A 182 -27.64 -9.44 3.45
C GLY A 182 -27.19 -10.82 3.90
N LEU A 183 -25.89 -11.05 3.88
CA LEU A 183 -25.28 -12.34 4.17
C LEU A 183 -25.46 -12.75 5.64
N SER A 184 -25.69 -14.05 5.89
CA SER A 184 -25.65 -14.63 7.23
C SER A 184 -24.28 -14.51 7.87
N ASP A 185 -24.18 -14.63 9.18
CA ASP A 185 -22.89 -14.67 9.88
C ASP A 185 -22.04 -15.87 9.45
N THR A 186 -22.65 -16.96 9.03
CA THR A 186 -21.96 -18.13 8.44
C THR A 186 -21.26 -17.75 7.13
N SER A 187 -21.97 -17.13 6.18
CA SER A 187 -21.37 -16.66 4.91
C SER A 187 -20.33 -15.57 5.14
N ARG A 188 -20.57 -14.64 6.08
CA ARG A 188 -19.57 -13.62 6.49
C ARG A 188 -18.28 -14.25 7.01
N GLY A 189 -18.44 -15.32 7.83
CA GLY A 189 -17.31 -16.10 8.33
C GLY A 189 -16.49 -16.76 7.21
N TYR A 190 -17.16 -17.33 6.19
CA TYR A 190 -16.48 -17.90 5.03
C TYR A 190 -15.71 -16.82 4.24
N ILE A 191 -16.31 -15.66 4.00
CA ILE A 191 -15.66 -14.56 3.27
C ILE A 191 -14.42 -14.04 4.03
N ASN A 192 -14.52 -13.81 5.33
CA ASN A 192 -13.39 -13.39 6.16
C ASN A 192 -12.28 -14.46 6.17
N GLY A 193 -12.65 -15.75 6.29
CA GLY A 193 -11.69 -16.86 6.21
C GLY A 193 -10.99 -16.95 4.85
N GLY A 194 -11.69 -16.62 3.76
CA GLY A 194 -11.08 -16.50 2.43
C GLY A 194 -10.06 -15.36 2.34
N ALA A 195 -10.36 -14.21 2.97
CA ALA A 195 -9.40 -13.10 3.09
C ALA A 195 -8.17 -13.50 3.91
N ASP A 196 -8.36 -14.24 5.02
CA ASP A 196 -7.24 -14.74 5.84
C ASP A 196 -6.35 -15.71 5.05
N ALA A 197 -6.93 -16.62 4.28
CA ALA A 197 -6.17 -17.54 3.43
C ALA A 197 -5.35 -16.78 2.37
N LEU A 198 -5.97 -15.81 1.71
CA LEU A 198 -5.31 -14.96 0.71
C LEU A 198 -4.13 -14.18 1.32
N ASP A 199 -4.35 -13.52 2.45
CA ASP A 199 -3.31 -12.73 3.12
C ASP A 199 -2.16 -13.63 3.62
N THR A 200 -2.46 -14.84 4.09
CA THR A 200 -1.43 -15.81 4.51
C THR A 200 -0.49 -16.17 3.34
N VAL A 201 -1.02 -16.38 2.16
CA VAL A 201 -0.22 -16.68 0.96
C VAL A 201 0.56 -15.45 0.51
N ILE A 202 -0.07 -14.27 0.48
CA ILE A 202 0.58 -13.01 0.11
C ILE A 202 1.74 -12.69 1.06
N GLU A 203 1.54 -12.82 2.37
CA GLU A 203 2.57 -12.61 3.40
C GLU A 203 3.76 -13.55 3.20
N LYS A 204 3.48 -14.84 3.01
CA LYS A 204 4.52 -15.85 2.77
C LYS A 204 5.35 -15.53 1.52
N GLU A 205 4.71 -15.20 0.41
CA GLU A 205 5.42 -14.91 -0.82
C GLU A 205 6.14 -13.54 -0.78
N ALA A 206 5.59 -12.55 -0.06
CA ALA A 206 6.30 -11.31 0.23
C ALA A 206 7.58 -11.56 1.05
N ALA A 207 7.51 -12.40 2.09
CA ALA A 207 8.66 -12.79 2.90
C ALA A 207 9.72 -13.54 2.07
N ASN A 208 9.32 -14.47 1.19
CA ASN A 208 10.19 -15.18 0.27
C ASN A 208 10.97 -14.24 -0.66
N ALA A 209 10.35 -13.13 -1.06
CA ALA A 209 10.96 -12.09 -1.90
C ALA A 209 11.81 -11.07 -1.11
N GLY A 210 11.84 -11.15 0.24
CA GLY A 210 12.47 -10.17 1.11
C GLY A 210 11.73 -8.83 1.11
N PHE A 211 10.41 -8.86 0.95
CA PHE A 211 9.50 -7.70 1.01
C PHE A 211 8.82 -7.63 2.37
N THR A 212 8.34 -6.44 2.74
CA THR A 212 7.57 -6.26 3.96
C THR A 212 6.10 -6.47 3.66
N PHE A 213 5.44 -7.38 4.36
CA PHE A 213 3.98 -7.49 4.35
C PHE A 213 3.38 -6.50 5.37
N ALA A 214 2.36 -5.78 4.96
CA ALA A 214 1.61 -4.83 5.78
C ALA A 214 0.18 -5.36 5.97
N ASP A 215 -0.07 -6.01 7.10
CA ASP A 215 -1.39 -6.55 7.47
C ASP A 215 -2.34 -5.41 7.84
N VAL A 216 -3.36 -5.20 7.04
CA VAL A 216 -4.36 -4.14 7.26
C VAL A 216 -5.51 -4.60 8.17
N ARG A 217 -5.69 -5.91 8.42
CA ARG A 217 -6.80 -6.46 9.19
C ARG A 217 -6.93 -5.87 10.59
N PRO A 218 -5.84 -5.70 11.38
CA PRO A 218 -5.93 -5.07 12.70
C PRO A 218 -6.49 -3.65 12.67
N ALA A 219 -6.12 -2.84 11.67
CA ALA A 219 -6.61 -1.47 11.54
C ALA A 219 -8.10 -1.40 11.20
N PHE A 220 -8.63 -2.41 10.50
CA PHE A 220 -10.05 -2.48 10.14
C PHE A 220 -10.93 -3.15 11.22
N THR A 221 -10.36 -3.66 12.30
CA THR A 221 -11.13 -4.26 13.40
C THR A 221 -12.11 -3.23 13.99
N GLY A 222 -13.41 -3.55 13.96
CA GLY A 222 -14.49 -2.65 14.37
C GLY A 222 -14.95 -1.69 13.27
N HIS A 223 -14.34 -1.76 12.07
CA HIS A 223 -14.67 -0.95 10.89
C HIS A 223 -15.05 -1.79 9.67
N GLU A 224 -15.33 -3.07 9.88
CA GLU A 224 -15.83 -3.97 8.85
C GLU A 224 -17.26 -3.59 8.44
N ILE A 225 -17.74 -4.09 7.32
CA ILE A 225 -19.16 -3.98 6.95
C ILE A 225 -20.02 -4.54 8.08
N CYS A 226 -21.12 -3.87 8.39
CA CYS A 226 -22.01 -4.17 9.53
C CYS A 226 -21.48 -3.80 10.92
N SER A 227 -20.37 -3.09 11.05
CA SER A 227 -19.84 -2.68 12.36
C SER A 227 -20.52 -1.42 12.95
N GLY A 228 -21.31 -0.69 12.18
CA GLY A 228 -21.86 0.63 12.57
C GLY A 228 -20.89 1.78 12.35
N SER A 229 -19.62 1.51 12.08
CA SER A 229 -18.57 2.51 11.73
C SER A 229 -17.70 1.98 10.57
N ALA A 230 -18.36 1.49 9.52
CA ALA A 230 -17.69 0.79 8.43
C ALA A 230 -16.75 1.71 7.62
N TRP A 231 -15.56 1.19 7.33
CA TRP A 231 -14.58 1.76 6.41
C TRP A 231 -14.55 1.04 5.05
N LEU A 232 -15.41 0.08 4.87
CA LEU A 232 -15.68 -0.62 3.61
C LEU A 232 -17.10 -0.33 3.17
N HIS A 233 -17.28 -0.14 1.87
CA HIS A 233 -18.61 -0.13 1.30
C HIS A 233 -19.23 -1.52 1.39
N SER A 234 -20.51 -1.60 1.75
CA SER A 234 -21.34 -2.76 1.45
C SER A 234 -21.67 -2.74 -0.05
N VAL A 235 -22.68 -3.48 -0.50
CA VAL A 235 -23.21 -3.28 -1.86
C VAL A 235 -23.62 -1.81 -2.01
N THR A 236 -23.04 -1.14 -3.00
CA THR A 236 -23.25 0.29 -3.24
C THR A 236 -23.38 0.59 -4.73
N TRP A 237 -23.65 1.86 -5.07
CA TRP A 237 -23.68 2.35 -6.45
C TRP A 237 -22.65 3.49 -6.61
N PRO A 238 -21.79 3.45 -7.63
CA PRO A 238 -21.65 2.41 -8.66
C PRO A 238 -21.23 1.05 -8.09
N VAL A 239 -21.75 -0.03 -8.69
CA VAL A 239 -21.61 -1.41 -8.14
C VAL A 239 -20.17 -1.87 -8.01
N ASP A 240 -19.28 -1.37 -8.85
CA ASP A 240 -17.85 -1.69 -8.81
C ASP A 240 -17.10 -1.03 -7.62
N GLU A 241 -17.75 -0.16 -6.86
CA GLU A 241 -17.24 0.36 -5.58
C GLU A 241 -17.64 -0.48 -4.37
N SER A 242 -18.54 -1.47 -4.56
CA SER A 242 -18.92 -2.40 -3.49
C SER A 242 -17.70 -3.16 -2.97
N TYR A 243 -17.65 -3.36 -1.65
CA TYR A 243 -16.59 -4.07 -0.93
C TYR A 243 -15.22 -3.39 -0.94
N HIS A 244 -15.11 -2.18 -1.45
CA HIS A 244 -13.86 -1.41 -1.45
C HIS A 244 -13.77 -0.46 -0.27
N PRO A 245 -12.55 -0.06 0.14
CA PRO A 245 -12.34 0.90 1.20
C PRO A 245 -12.92 2.27 0.87
N THR A 246 -13.64 2.85 1.81
CA THR A 246 -14.05 4.26 1.76
C THR A 246 -12.82 5.18 1.86
N ALA A 247 -13.02 6.49 1.69
CA ALA A 247 -11.95 7.47 1.98
C ALA A 247 -11.41 7.35 3.42
N ALA A 248 -12.27 7.01 4.39
CA ALA A 248 -11.85 6.74 5.76
C ALA A 248 -11.02 5.47 5.86
N GLY A 249 -11.40 4.39 5.16
CA GLY A 249 -10.63 3.15 5.10
C GLY A 249 -9.24 3.34 4.49
N GLN A 250 -9.13 4.19 3.47
CA GLN A 250 -7.82 4.56 2.90
C GLN A 250 -6.99 5.40 3.88
N ALA A 251 -7.58 6.43 4.50
CA ALA A 251 -6.86 7.39 5.33
C ALA A 251 -6.52 6.86 6.72
N SER A 252 -7.39 6.04 7.33
CA SER A 252 -7.24 5.57 8.72
C SER A 252 -6.89 4.08 8.81
N GLY A 253 -7.10 3.31 7.75
CA GLY A 253 -6.71 1.90 7.66
C GLY A 253 -5.42 1.69 6.86
N TYR A 254 -5.49 1.87 5.54
CA TYR A 254 -4.37 1.59 4.64
C TYR A 254 -3.17 2.51 4.82
N TYR A 255 -3.38 3.83 4.88
CA TYR A 255 -2.28 4.80 4.97
C TYR A 255 -1.40 4.63 6.22
N PRO A 256 -1.93 4.55 7.46
CA PRO A 256 -1.10 4.33 8.64
C PRO A 256 -0.44 2.94 8.65
N THR A 257 -1.10 1.89 8.14
CA THR A 257 -0.52 0.55 8.03
C THR A 257 0.65 0.54 7.03
N PHE A 258 0.50 1.21 5.89
CA PHE A 258 1.58 1.38 4.92
C PHE A 258 2.76 2.15 5.50
N THR A 259 2.51 3.28 6.18
CA THR A 259 3.58 4.12 6.74
C THR A 259 4.33 3.43 7.89
N ALA A 260 3.65 2.60 8.68
CA ALA A 260 4.27 1.81 9.75
C ALA A 260 5.18 0.69 9.21
N ALA A 261 5.02 0.29 7.94
CA ALA A 261 5.81 -0.75 7.28
C ALA A 261 7.07 -0.22 6.55
N LEU A 262 7.26 1.11 6.53
CA LEU A 262 8.43 1.74 5.93
C LEU A 262 9.64 1.70 6.86
#